data_4d5a25df790651d10d20269d13ed32c4
#
_entry.id   4d5a25df790651d10d20269d13ed32c4
#
_cell.length_a   1.000
_cell.length_b   1.000
_cell.length_c   1.000
_cell.angle_alpha   90.00
_cell.angle_beta   90.00
_cell.angle_gamma   90.00
#
_symmetry.space_group_name_H-M   'P 1'
#
loop_
_entity.id
_entity.type
_entity.pdbx_description
1 polymer ?
#
loop_
_entity_poly.entity_id
_entity_poly.type
_entity_poly.pdbx_seq_one_letter_code
_entity_poly.pdbx_strand_id
1 'polypeptide(L)'
;AGGKESERVFCVRANNPSPMTYTGTNTWVLAEAASPECIVIDPAPAGEHVQNVLNACIEQGLRVGAVVCTHMHADHTEGAEELADISGARVYAPFDGTLLPGEFCPIENGPALRVVPLPGHSSDSVGLVYPADRSMFTGDVVFKHGPTVVYYPDGNLSDYMASLDVLERIVKEEGIRV
;
A
#
# COMPACT_ATOMS: atom_id res chain seq x y z
N ALA A 1 -16.88 -3.24 -0.38
CA ALA A 1 -16.86 -1.83 -0.15
C ALA A 1 -15.83 -1.49 0.92
N GLY A 2 -14.92 -0.56 0.59
CA GLY A 2 -14.00 0.03 1.54
C GLY A 2 -14.69 1.06 2.44
N GLY A 3 -13.93 1.89 3.13
CA GLY A 3 -14.47 2.91 4.01
C GLY A 3 -13.39 3.87 4.51
N LYS A 4 -13.83 4.93 5.19
CA LYS A 4 -12.93 5.88 5.83
C LYS A 4 -12.42 5.27 7.14
N GLU A 5 -11.09 5.11 7.24
CA GLU A 5 -10.42 4.57 8.43
C GLU A 5 -10.00 5.70 9.38
N SER A 6 -9.67 6.87 8.82
CA SER A 6 -9.34 8.09 9.56
C SER A 6 -9.65 9.32 8.69
N GLU A 7 -9.33 10.54 9.18
CA GLU A 7 -9.43 11.75 8.37
C GLU A 7 -8.43 11.78 7.21
N ARG A 8 -7.34 10.99 7.29
CA ARG A 8 -6.22 10.98 6.37
C ARG A 8 -6.13 9.72 5.51
N VAL A 9 -6.88 8.68 5.87
CA VAL A 9 -6.79 7.36 5.24
C VAL A 9 -8.17 6.82 4.93
N PHE A 10 -8.37 6.37 3.70
CA PHE A 10 -9.52 5.56 3.34
C PHE A 10 -9.14 4.39 2.42
N CYS A 11 -9.96 3.36 2.45
CA CYS A 11 -9.79 2.15 1.68
C CYS A 11 -10.82 2.08 0.56
N VAL A 12 -10.37 1.76 -0.65
CA VAL A 12 -11.22 1.35 -1.76
C VAL A 12 -10.95 -0.14 -2.00
N ARG A 13 -11.89 -0.99 -1.58
CA ARG A 13 -11.70 -2.42 -1.76
C ARG A 13 -12.17 -2.88 -3.12
N ALA A 14 -11.30 -3.62 -3.83
CA ALA A 14 -11.60 -4.21 -5.12
C ALA A 14 -12.66 -5.32 -5.03
N ASN A 15 -13.40 -5.52 -6.10
CA ASN A 15 -14.35 -6.63 -6.22
C ASN A 15 -13.70 -7.80 -6.98
N ASN A 16 -12.60 -8.33 -6.42
CA ASN A 16 -11.83 -9.45 -6.96
C ASN A 16 -11.67 -10.60 -5.93
N PRO A 17 -12.75 -11.07 -5.28
CA PRO A 17 -12.64 -12.09 -4.25
C PRO A 17 -12.07 -13.40 -4.80
N SER A 18 -11.08 -13.96 -4.11
CA SER A 18 -10.43 -15.22 -4.46
C SER A 18 -9.77 -15.84 -3.22
N PRO A 19 -9.27 -17.09 -3.29
CA PRO A 19 -8.45 -17.64 -2.21
C PRO A 19 -7.19 -16.84 -1.89
N MET A 20 -6.67 -16.05 -2.85
CA MET A 20 -5.47 -15.20 -2.68
C MET A 20 -5.82 -13.81 -2.15
N THR A 21 -6.95 -13.25 -2.58
CA THR A 21 -7.36 -11.88 -2.23
C THR A 21 -8.46 -11.83 -1.17
N TYR A 22 -8.89 -12.96 -0.66
CA TYR A 22 -10.00 -13.09 0.30
C TYR A 22 -11.28 -12.39 -0.18
N THR A 23 -11.61 -11.25 0.41
CA THR A 23 -12.80 -10.44 0.05
C THR A 23 -12.50 -9.38 -1.00
N GLY A 24 -11.28 -9.33 -1.49
CA GLY A 24 -10.77 -8.38 -2.48
C GLY A 24 -9.59 -7.58 -1.96
N THR A 25 -8.71 -7.17 -2.87
CA THR A 25 -7.55 -6.32 -2.60
C THR A 25 -7.98 -5.00 -1.96
N ASN A 26 -7.26 -4.58 -0.94
CA ASN A 26 -7.43 -3.26 -0.33
C ASN A 26 -6.48 -2.26 -1.01
N THR A 27 -7.03 -1.33 -1.77
CA THR A 27 -6.31 -0.15 -2.24
C THR A 27 -6.45 0.95 -1.20
N TRP A 28 -5.32 1.46 -0.72
CA TRP A 28 -5.31 2.52 0.28
C TRP A 28 -5.06 3.88 -0.35
N VAL A 29 -5.78 4.89 0.11
CA VAL A 29 -5.58 6.29 -0.30
C VAL A 29 -5.21 7.10 0.93
N LEU A 30 -4.06 7.78 0.84
CA LEU A 30 -3.49 8.59 1.89
C LEU A 30 -3.50 10.07 1.47
N ALA A 31 -4.00 10.93 2.34
CA ALA A 31 -4.12 12.36 2.07
C ALA A 31 -3.62 13.22 3.24
N GLU A 32 -3.20 14.43 2.95
CA GLU A 32 -2.90 15.48 3.92
C GLU A 32 -3.77 16.70 3.67
N ALA A 33 -4.20 17.35 4.75
CA ALA A 33 -5.08 18.53 4.64
C ALA A 33 -4.39 19.71 3.91
N ALA A 34 -3.07 19.74 3.90
CA ALA A 34 -2.27 20.78 3.23
C ALA A 34 -2.04 20.54 1.73
N SER A 35 -2.44 19.38 1.22
CA SER A 35 -2.25 19.01 -0.19
C SER A 35 -3.56 18.57 -0.85
N PRO A 36 -3.85 19.02 -2.08
CA PRO A 36 -4.94 18.46 -2.88
C PRO A 36 -4.57 17.11 -3.53
N GLU A 37 -3.36 16.61 -3.29
CA GLU A 37 -2.85 15.38 -3.87
C GLU A 37 -2.73 14.28 -2.84
N CYS A 38 -3.00 13.04 -3.27
CA CYS A 38 -2.96 11.85 -2.44
C CYS A 38 -1.97 10.81 -2.99
N ILE A 39 -1.53 9.91 -2.12
CA ILE A 39 -0.82 8.68 -2.48
C ILE A 39 -1.86 7.56 -2.55
N VAL A 40 -1.80 6.75 -3.61
CA VAL A 40 -2.58 5.52 -3.76
C VAL A 40 -1.65 4.32 -3.65
N ILE A 41 -1.97 3.38 -2.76
CA ILE A 41 -1.20 2.16 -2.51
C ILE A 41 -1.95 0.94 -3.04
N ASP A 42 -1.25 0.10 -3.81
CA ASP A 42 -1.73 -1.18 -4.35
C ASP A 42 -3.06 -1.07 -5.14
N PRO A 43 -3.09 -0.31 -6.23
CA PRO A 43 -4.31 -0.12 -7.02
C PRO A 43 -4.57 -1.28 -8.00
N ALA A 44 -4.96 -2.42 -7.51
CA ALA A 44 -5.30 -3.59 -8.32
C ALA A 44 -6.70 -4.14 -7.99
N PRO A 45 -7.34 -4.80 -8.97
CA PRO A 45 -6.94 -5.01 -10.37
C PRO A 45 -7.11 -3.77 -11.27
N ALA A 46 -6.60 -3.85 -12.50
CA ALA A 46 -6.83 -2.86 -13.54
C ALA A 46 -8.32 -2.70 -13.93
N GLY A 47 -8.66 -1.69 -14.74
CA GLY A 47 -9.99 -1.49 -15.29
C GLY A 47 -10.98 -0.87 -14.30
N GLU A 48 -12.11 -1.54 -14.02
CA GLU A 48 -13.19 -0.99 -13.20
C GLU A 48 -12.72 -0.53 -11.82
N HIS A 49 -11.79 -1.26 -11.19
CA HIS A 49 -11.30 -0.89 -9.87
C HIS A 49 -10.49 0.41 -9.90
N VAL A 50 -9.66 0.63 -10.92
CA VAL A 50 -8.92 1.88 -11.12
C VAL A 50 -9.90 3.06 -11.25
N GLN A 51 -11.00 2.92 -11.99
CA GLN A 51 -12.04 3.95 -12.08
C GLN A 51 -12.71 4.20 -10.74
N ASN A 52 -12.98 3.16 -9.95
CA ASN A 52 -13.55 3.29 -8.62
C ASN A 52 -12.60 4.03 -7.67
N VAL A 53 -11.29 3.78 -7.75
CA VAL A 53 -10.27 4.53 -6.98
C VAL A 53 -10.24 6.00 -7.37
N LEU A 54 -10.22 6.30 -8.68
CA LEU A 54 -10.25 7.68 -9.19
C LEU A 54 -11.51 8.42 -8.73
N ASN A 55 -12.67 7.80 -8.85
CA ASN A 55 -13.94 8.40 -8.42
C ASN A 55 -13.94 8.68 -6.91
N ALA A 56 -13.44 7.74 -6.10
CA ALA A 56 -13.34 7.92 -4.66
C ALA A 56 -12.39 9.09 -4.29
N CYS A 57 -11.28 9.25 -5.01
CA CYS A 57 -10.39 10.41 -4.83
C CYS A 57 -11.12 11.72 -5.19
N ILE A 58 -11.79 11.78 -6.33
CA ILE A 58 -12.53 12.97 -6.80
C ILE A 58 -13.63 13.35 -5.80
N GLU A 59 -14.39 12.40 -5.28
CA GLU A 59 -15.44 12.63 -4.26
C GLU A 59 -14.89 13.27 -2.97
N GLN A 60 -13.62 13.03 -2.64
CA GLN A 60 -12.92 13.66 -1.51
C GLN A 60 -12.19 14.97 -1.91
N GLY A 61 -12.33 15.42 -3.17
CA GLY A 61 -11.62 16.60 -3.67
C GLY A 61 -10.11 16.39 -3.86
N LEU A 62 -9.68 15.14 -4.03
CA LEU A 62 -8.28 14.76 -4.17
C LEU A 62 -7.91 14.43 -5.61
N ARG A 63 -6.63 14.59 -5.95
CA ARG A 63 -5.99 14.10 -7.18
C ARG A 63 -4.92 13.09 -6.81
N VAL A 64 -4.75 12.06 -7.63
CA VAL A 64 -3.65 11.10 -7.44
C VAL A 64 -2.34 11.78 -7.83
N GLY A 65 -1.44 11.96 -6.88
CA GLY A 65 -0.10 12.55 -7.09
C GLY A 65 1.01 11.50 -7.13
N ALA A 66 0.80 10.35 -6.50
CA ALA A 66 1.72 9.23 -6.55
C ALA A 66 0.99 7.89 -6.41
N VAL A 67 1.50 6.87 -7.08
CA VAL A 67 1.08 5.48 -6.97
C VAL A 67 2.22 4.68 -6.36
N VAL A 68 1.92 3.83 -5.37
CA VAL A 68 2.93 3.03 -4.67
C VAL A 68 2.50 1.56 -4.66
N CYS A 69 3.40 0.66 -5.01
CA CYS A 69 3.20 -0.78 -4.87
C CYS A 69 4.02 -1.30 -3.68
N THR A 70 3.41 -2.14 -2.85
CA THR A 70 4.10 -2.74 -1.68
C THR A 70 5.03 -3.88 -2.07
N HIS A 71 4.71 -4.60 -3.14
CA HIS A 71 5.48 -5.71 -3.70
C HIS A 71 5.02 -6.04 -5.13
N MET A 72 5.68 -7.01 -5.78
CA MET A 72 5.55 -7.29 -7.22
C MET A 72 4.30 -8.09 -7.64
N HIS A 73 3.51 -8.65 -6.73
CA HIS A 73 2.39 -9.50 -7.11
C HIS A 73 1.29 -8.74 -7.86
N ALA A 74 0.69 -9.42 -8.84
CA ALA A 74 -0.24 -8.82 -9.80
C ALA A 74 -1.49 -8.23 -9.13
N ASP A 75 -2.01 -8.88 -8.09
CA ASP A 75 -3.17 -8.41 -7.31
C ASP A 75 -2.89 -7.16 -6.45
N HIS A 76 -1.66 -6.60 -6.53
CA HIS A 76 -1.26 -5.30 -5.96
C HIS A 76 -0.82 -4.31 -7.05
N THR A 77 -0.33 -4.80 -8.21
CA THR A 77 0.34 -3.96 -9.22
C THR A 77 -0.45 -3.75 -10.51
N GLU A 78 -1.40 -4.62 -10.87
CA GLU A 78 -2.05 -4.61 -12.21
C GLU A 78 -2.66 -3.26 -12.62
N GLY A 79 -3.19 -2.49 -11.69
CA GLY A 79 -3.80 -1.19 -11.98
C GLY A 79 -2.84 -0.01 -11.87
N ALA A 80 -1.58 -0.22 -11.45
CA ALA A 80 -0.67 0.86 -11.14
C ALA A 80 -0.34 1.75 -12.34
N GLU A 81 0.04 1.15 -13.46
CA GLU A 81 0.36 1.87 -14.69
C GLU A 81 -0.88 2.56 -15.27
N GLU A 82 -2.03 1.87 -15.30
CA GLU A 82 -3.29 2.46 -15.78
C GLU A 82 -3.68 3.69 -14.96
N LEU A 83 -3.58 3.60 -13.62
CA LEU A 83 -3.87 4.72 -12.74
C LEU A 83 -2.90 5.88 -12.97
N ALA A 84 -1.61 5.57 -13.14
CA ALA A 84 -0.57 6.55 -13.43
C ALA A 84 -0.80 7.26 -14.76
N ASP A 85 -1.12 6.53 -15.82
CA ASP A 85 -1.40 7.08 -17.15
C ASP A 85 -2.60 8.04 -17.14
N ILE A 86 -3.68 7.68 -16.43
CA ILE A 86 -4.88 8.51 -16.33
C ILE A 86 -4.65 9.75 -15.47
N SER A 87 -3.94 9.63 -14.35
CA SER A 87 -3.76 10.71 -13.39
C SER A 87 -2.56 11.62 -13.68
N GLY A 88 -1.60 11.15 -14.46
CA GLY A 88 -0.28 11.78 -14.65
C GLY A 88 0.66 11.55 -13.46
N ALA A 89 0.28 10.69 -12.50
CA ALA A 89 1.11 10.36 -11.35
C ALA A 89 2.28 9.45 -11.74
N ARG A 90 3.31 9.40 -10.88
CA ARG A 90 4.41 8.46 -11.02
C ARG A 90 4.15 7.21 -10.18
N VAL A 91 4.53 6.03 -10.72
CA VAL A 91 4.57 4.77 -9.97
C VAL A 91 5.90 4.65 -9.24
N TYR A 92 5.83 4.16 -7.99
CA TYR A 92 6.98 3.83 -7.14
C TYR A 92 6.82 2.42 -6.62
N ALA A 93 7.84 1.60 -6.82
CA ALA A 93 7.81 0.20 -6.44
C ALA A 93 9.18 -0.30 -5.96
N PRO A 94 9.24 -1.28 -5.02
CA PRO A 94 10.51 -1.83 -4.55
C PRO A 94 11.21 -2.67 -5.62
N PHE A 95 10.46 -3.38 -6.45
CA PHE A 95 10.99 -4.30 -7.47
C PHE A 95 11.68 -3.62 -8.66
N ASP A 96 11.44 -2.34 -8.90
CA ASP A 96 12.12 -1.56 -9.95
C ASP A 96 13.14 -0.56 -9.38
N GLY A 97 13.29 -0.52 -8.05
CA GLY A 97 14.21 0.35 -7.34
C GLY A 97 13.79 1.82 -7.27
N THR A 98 12.55 2.16 -7.60
CA THR A 98 12.02 3.54 -7.46
C THR A 98 11.52 3.84 -6.06
N LEU A 99 11.17 2.80 -5.26
CA LEU A 99 10.79 2.89 -3.85
C LEU A 99 11.92 2.31 -2.98
N LEU A 100 12.68 3.17 -2.34
CA LEU A 100 13.83 2.78 -1.51
C LEU A 100 13.49 2.87 0.00
N PRO A 101 14.14 2.04 0.85
CA PRO A 101 14.00 2.14 2.30
C PRO A 101 14.35 3.52 2.84
N GLY A 102 13.62 3.98 3.84
CA GLY A 102 13.79 5.28 4.49
C GLY A 102 12.63 6.24 4.25
N GLU A 103 12.88 7.53 4.40
CA GLU A 103 11.88 8.57 4.20
C GLU A 103 11.46 8.68 2.74
N PHE A 104 10.16 8.81 2.50
CA PHE A 104 9.55 8.88 1.18
C PHE A 104 8.46 9.95 1.14
N CYS A 105 8.73 11.04 0.43
CA CYS A 105 7.86 12.20 0.32
C CYS A 105 7.68 12.58 -1.16
N PRO A 106 6.85 11.84 -1.92
CA PRO A 106 6.75 12.03 -3.38
C PRO A 106 5.92 13.26 -3.78
N ILE A 107 5.17 13.84 -2.85
CA ILE A 107 4.23 14.95 -3.08
C ILE A 107 4.60 16.11 -2.16
N GLU A 108 4.73 17.31 -2.71
CA GLU A 108 4.98 18.52 -1.92
C GLU A 108 3.81 18.80 -0.96
N ASN A 109 4.11 18.94 0.33
CA ASN A 109 3.13 19.08 1.42
C ASN A 109 2.09 17.94 1.51
N GLY A 110 2.34 16.81 0.84
CA GLY A 110 1.52 15.61 0.87
C GLY A 110 1.93 14.63 1.96
N PRO A 111 1.38 13.40 1.92
CA PRO A 111 1.74 12.36 2.86
C PRO A 111 3.24 12.04 2.83
N ALA A 112 3.87 12.07 4.01
CA ALA A 112 5.24 11.62 4.21
C ALA A 112 5.23 10.23 4.84
N LEU A 113 5.89 9.29 4.17
CA LEU A 113 5.95 7.89 4.58
C LEU A 113 7.38 7.49 4.96
N ARG A 114 7.51 6.41 5.72
CA ARG A 114 8.77 5.70 5.90
C ARG A 114 8.64 4.29 5.34
N VAL A 115 9.49 3.96 4.38
CA VAL A 115 9.56 2.65 3.73
C VAL A 115 10.41 1.71 4.58
N VAL A 116 9.85 0.58 4.96
CA VAL A 116 10.50 -0.45 5.80
C VAL A 116 10.55 -1.75 5.00
N PRO A 117 11.74 -2.32 4.73
CA PRO A 117 11.83 -3.64 4.12
C PRO A 117 11.20 -4.72 5.01
N LEU A 118 10.33 -5.54 4.43
CA LEU A 118 9.64 -6.65 5.09
C LEU A 118 9.63 -7.90 4.19
N PRO A 119 10.81 -8.39 3.76
CA PRO A 119 10.87 -9.56 2.90
C PRO A 119 10.33 -10.81 3.58
N GLY A 120 9.89 -11.78 2.76
CA GLY A 120 9.47 -13.09 3.24
C GLY A 120 8.20 -13.62 2.62
N HIS A 121 7.13 -12.82 2.50
CA HIS A 121 6.02 -13.14 1.61
C HIS A 121 6.50 -13.11 0.14
N SER A 122 7.13 -12.02 -0.25
CA SER A 122 7.97 -11.88 -1.44
C SER A 122 9.33 -11.28 -1.05
N SER A 123 10.33 -11.41 -1.90
CA SER A 123 11.69 -10.91 -1.63
C SER A 123 11.77 -9.39 -1.59
N ASP A 124 10.84 -8.71 -2.29
CA ASP A 124 10.76 -7.27 -2.46
C ASP A 124 9.75 -6.58 -1.52
N SER A 125 9.01 -7.32 -0.70
CA SER A 125 7.96 -6.78 0.16
C SER A 125 8.45 -5.63 1.05
N VAL A 126 7.67 -4.55 1.09
CA VAL A 126 7.89 -3.41 1.99
C VAL A 126 6.63 -3.05 2.78
N GLY A 127 6.84 -2.50 3.95
CA GLY A 127 5.81 -1.82 4.72
C GLY A 127 5.96 -0.31 4.62
N LEU A 128 4.84 0.40 4.64
CA LEU A 128 4.77 1.85 4.52
C LEU A 128 4.22 2.42 5.84
N VAL A 129 5.08 2.96 6.68
CA VAL A 129 4.65 3.67 7.90
C VAL A 129 4.20 5.07 7.54
N TYR A 130 3.01 5.45 7.99
CA TYR A 130 2.47 6.80 7.87
C TYR A 130 2.37 7.44 9.26
N PRO A 131 3.40 8.17 9.70
CA PRO A 131 3.49 8.67 11.08
C PRO A 131 2.37 9.65 11.45
N ALA A 132 1.93 10.50 10.50
CA ALA A 132 0.87 11.49 10.73
C ALA A 132 -0.49 10.86 11.09
N ASP A 133 -0.74 9.62 10.65
CA ASP A 133 -1.94 8.84 11.00
C ASP A 133 -1.66 7.74 12.02
N ARG A 134 -0.39 7.51 12.38
CA ARG A 134 0.05 6.39 13.22
C ARG A 134 -0.40 5.04 12.68
N SER A 135 -0.34 4.88 11.37
CA SER A 135 -0.72 3.65 10.66
C SER A 135 0.43 3.10 9.83
N MET A 136 0.36 1.81 9.51
CA MET A 136 1.30 1.12 8.63
C MET A 136 0.54 0.21 7.67
N PHE A 137 0.95 0.23 6.41
CA PHE A 137 0.42 -0.61 5.34
C PHE A 137 1.48 -1.66 5.02
N THR A 138 1.14 -2.93 5.22
CA THR A 138 2.10 -4.04 5.21
C THR A 138 2.01 -4.91 3.96
N GLY A 139 1.16 -4.54 2.98
CA GLY A 139 0.85 -5.43 1.87
C GLY A 139 0.42 -6.79 2.40
N ASP A 140 1.02 -7.84 1.87
CA ASP A 140 0.69 -9.22 2.21
C ASP A 140 1.55 -9.82 3.33
N VAL A 141 2.20 -8.99 4.14
CA VAL A 141 2.99 -9.49 5.29
C VAL A 141 2.08 -9.81 6.48
N VAL A 142 1.05 -8.97 6.77
CA VAL A 142 0.11 -9.20 7.86
C VAL A 142 -1.33 -9.02 7.39
N PHE A 143 -2.17 -10.01 7.67
CA PHE A 143 -3.61 -9.94 7.44
C PHE A 143 -4.40 -9.87 8.74
N LYS A 144 -5.56 -9.23 8.67
CA LYS A 144 -6.52 -9.22 9.78
C LYS A 144 -7.00 -10.62 10.14
N HIS A 145 -7.11 -11.51 9.15
CA HIS A 145 -7.60 -12.87 9.30
C HIS A 145 -6.73 -13.84 8.49
N GLY A 146 -6.24 -14.88 9.17
CA GLY A 146 -5.43 -15.93 8.55
C GLY A 146 -3.95 -15.58 8.37
N PRO A 147 -3.14 -16.56 8.05
CA PRO A 147 -1.72 -16.37 7.76
C PRO A 147 -1.51 -15.90 6.33
N THR A 148 -0.38 -15.24 6.08
CA THR A 148 0.09 -15.01 4.72
C THR A 148 0.63 -16.30 4.09
N VAL A 149 0.79 -16.28 2.78
CA VAL A 149 1.45 -17.33 2.02
C VAL A 149 2.93 -17.00 1.88
N VAL A 150 3.80 -17.96 2.20
CA VAL A 150 5.24 -17.88 1.95
C VAL A 150 5.58 -18.98 0.94
N TYR A 151 5.74 -18.60 -0.33
CA TYR A 151 5.87 -19.54 -1.43
C TYR A 151 7.24 -19.48 -2.10
N TYR A 152 7.96 -20.62 -2.09
CA TYR A 152 9.24 -20.74 -2.78
C TYR A 152 9.06 -20.65 -4.31
N PRO A 153 9.98 -20.03 -5.08
CA PRO A 153 11.32 -19.60 -4.66
C PRO A 153 11.42 -18.15 -4.13
N ASP A 154 10.44 -17.31 -4.31
CA ASP A 154 10.51 -15.91 -3.94
C ASP A 154 10.28 -15.70 -2.44
N GLY A 155 9.29 -16.37 -1.85
CA GLY A 155 9.04 -16.32 -0.42
C GLY A 155 10.08 -17.08 0.41
N ASN A 156 10.40 -16.56 1.61
CA ASN A 156 11.37 -17.14 2.55
C ASN A 156 10.85 -17.04 3.98
N LEU A 157 10.68 -18.18 4.64
CA LEU A 157 10.14 -18.22 6.01
C LEU A 157 11.05 -17.55 7.04
N SER A 158 12.37 -17.67 6.90
CA SER A 158 13.31 -17.04 7.84
C SER A 158 13.24 -15.51 7.75
N ASP A 159 13.18 -14.97 6.53
CA ASP A 159 13.05 -13.54 6.29
C ASP A 159 11.67 -13.04 6.76
N TYR A 160 10.62 -13.83 6.54
CA TYR A 160 9.28 -13.53 7.02
C TYR A 160 9.23 -13.42 8.55
N MET A 161 9.84 -14.35 9.28
CA MET A 161 9.91 -14.28 10.75
C MET A 161 10.68 -13.06 11.23
N ALA A 162 11.81 -12.73 10.58
CA ALA A 162 12.56 -11.51 10.89
C ALA A 162 11.75 -10.23 10.62
N SER A 163 10.96 -10.22 9.54
CA SER A 163 10.05 -9.11 9.22
C SER A 163 8.95 -8.93 10.26
N LEU A 164 8.39 -10.02 10.81
CA LEU A 164 7.43 -9.95 11.91
C LEU A 164 8.06 -9.35 13.18
N ASP A 165 9.32 -9.67 13.50
CA ASP A 165 10.04 -9.07 14.63
C ASP A 165 10.23 -7.55 14.43
N VAL A 166 10.51 -7.11 13.19
CA VAL A 166 10.60 -5.68 12.84
C VAL A 166 9.24 -5.00 13.04
N LEU A 167 8.16 -5.60 12.55
CA LEU A 167 6.80 -5.08 12.71
C LEU A 167 6.40 -4.97 14.17
N GLU A 168 6.64 -6.02 14.96
CA GLU A 168 6.32 -6.02 16.38
C GLU A 168 7.02 -4.88 17.13
N ARG A 169 8.29 -4.61 16.79
CA ARG A 169 9.06 -3.50 17.34
C ARG A 169 8.44 -2.15 16.99
N ILE A 170 8.14 -1.91 15.72
CA ILE A 170 7.50 -0.67 15.26
C ILE A 170 6.16 -0.43 15.97
N VAL A 171 5.31 -1.46 16.06
CA VAL A 171 4.02 -1.38 16.75
C VAL A 171 4.19 -1.03 18.23
N LYS A 172 5.12 -1.70 18.92
CA LYS A 172 5.34 -1.52 20.38
C LYS A 172 6.01 -0.19 20.72
N GLU A 173 7.06 0.19 19.99
CA GLU A 173 7.89 1.34 20.33
C GLU A 173 7.29 2.66 19.81
N GLU A 174 6.67 2.64 18.62
CA GLU A 174 6.13 3.83 17.98
C GLU A 174 4.62 3.97 18.14
N GLY A 175 3.93 2.93 18.64
CA GLY A 175 2.48 2.91 18.82
C GLY A 175 1.72 2.99 17.49
N ILE A 176 2.30 2.41 16.44
CA ILE A 176 1.72 2.36 15.09
C ILE A 176 0.63 1.26 15.04
N ARG A 177 -0.43 1.51 14.29
CA ARG A 177 -1.48 0.52 13.95
C ARG A 177 -1.13 -0.16 12.62
N VAL A 178 -1.37 -1.45 12.53
CA VAL A 178 -1.25 -2.25 11.30
C VAL A 178 -2.63 -2.65 10.80
#